data_86a49e506a32c6abfce48d768131306b
#
_entry.id   86a49e506a32c6abfce48d768131306b
#
_cell.length_a   1.000
_cell.length_b   1.000
_cell.length_c   1.000
_cell.angle_alpha   90.00
_cell.angle_beta   90.00
_cell.angle_gamma   90.00
#
_symmetry.space_group_name_H-M   'P 1'
#
loop_
_entity.id
_entity.type
_entity.pdbx_description
1 polymer ?
#
loop_
_entity_poly.entity_id
_entity_poly.type
_entity_poly.pdbx_seq_one_letter_code
_entity_poly.pdbx_strand_id
1 'polypeptide(L)'
;MKILMLVNWKIEYCDEKPADKQPPDYKVEGKDYWFYRYFKNKPEVDVIDIRSCPWLENFERNKLHFYIWQAIRAIPKLNQYDLIVSHGMPSAIVICLWRRFFKTKAKHVVFDIGSFASASESGFSLKLMQFASKSLDGLIYHMSAQRVYYEKFFPWIVDKSQFIKFGADFDFFGSDRKINSIGRKYIVCAGKNKCDWDTVVKAYKESKIDLDLHLIGGKEERFENISGVVQIPYLPINDFIEQVHGAEFCVLPLELVPFSFGQMRLLQQMALKKCVIVSNAPSILDYVEDGITAKVYKTHHQEELKRIMRWAVEKERGRENIANNAYNFVKDECNEEKMANNIECFNMKLLNK
;
A
#
# COMPACT_ATOMS: atom_id res chain seq x y z
N MET A 1 7.19 -24.93 -7.80
CA MET A 1 6.99 -23.67 -8.53
C MET A 1 8.12 -22.72 -8.18
N LYS A 2 8.80 -22.20 -9.19
CA LYS A 2 9.89 -21.24 -9.02
C LYS A 2 9.47 -19.86 -9.49
N ILE A 3 9.57 -18.85 -8.62
CA ILE A 3 9.09 -17.48 -8.85
C ILE A 3 10.26 -16.51 -8.83
N LEU A 4 10.31 -15.60 -9.80
CA LEU A 4 11.15 -14.41 -9.77
C LEU A 4 10.31 -13.20 -9.42
N MET A 5 10.57 -12.58 -8.26
CA MET A 5 9.90 -11.35 -7.86
C MET A 5 10.79 -10.14 -8.11
N LEU A 6 10.25 -9.13 -8.80
CA LEU A 6 10.89 -7.85 -9.07
C LEU A 6 10.18 -6.77 -8.25
N VAL A 7 10.90 -6.16 -7.33
CA VAL A 7 10.34 -5.14 -6.43
C VAL A 7 10.89 -3.76 -6.76
N ASN A 8 10.10 -2.71 -6.52
CA ASN A 8 10.46 -1.32 -6.80
C ASN A 8 10.99 -0.57 -5.57
N TRP A 9 11.54 -1.32 -4.61
CA TRP A 9 12.25 -0.81 -3.43
C TRP A 9 13.54 -1.60 -3.21
N LYS A 10 14.36 -1.16 -2.26
CA LYS A 10 15.57 -1.86 -1.81
C LYS A 10 15.23 -2.85 -0.72
N ILE A 11 15.77 -4.06 -0.80
CA ILE A 11 15.59 -5.11 0.20
C ILE A 11 16.86 -5.23 1.02
N GLU A 12 16.71 -5.38 2.32
CA GLU A 12 17.80 -5.79 3.20
C GLU A 12 17.86 -7.32 3.27
N TYR A 13 19.01 -7.87 2.94
CA TYR A 13 19.26 -9.30 3.09
C TYR A 13 19.95 -9.53 4.44
N CYS A 14 19.40 -10.43 5.25
CA CYS A 14 19.83 -10.67 6.63
C CYS A 14 19.71 -12.14 6.98
N ASP A 15 20.48 -12.57 7.99
CA ASP A 15 20.48 -13.94 8.50
C ASP A 15 19.30 -14.17 9.46
N GLU A 16 18.85 -13.10 10.16
CA GLU A 16 17.76 -13.13 11.12
C GLU A 16 16.75 -12.00 10.85
N LYS A 17 15.52 -12.17 11.36
CA LYS A 17 14.44 -11.18 11.23
C LYS A 17 14.82 -9.88 11.96
N PRO A 18 14.90 -8.71 11.26
CA PRO A 18 15.13 -7.43 11.92
C PRO A 18 13.97 -7.06 12.85
N ALA A 19 14.28 -6.49 13.99
CA ALA A 19 13.28 -6.07 14.96
C ALA A 19 12.54 -4.79 14.56
N ASP A 20 13.20 -3.95 13.74
CA ASP A 20 12.76 -2.60 13.38
C ASP A 20 12.20 -2.50 11.94
N LYS A 21 12.00 -3.64 11.27
CA LYS A 21 11.49 -3.70 9.89
C LYS A 21 10.35 -4.69 9.75
N GLN A 22 9.45 -4.38 8.83
CA GLN A 22 8.38 -5.27 8.44
C GLN A 22 8.67 -5.88 7.06
N PRO A 23 8.15 -7.07 6.74
CA PRO A 23 8.06 -7.48 5.34
C PRO A 23 7.25 -6.42 4.55
N PRO A 24 7.62 -6.09 3.30
CA PRO A 24 8.59 -6.78 2.44
C PRO A 24 9.99 -6.13 2.41
N ASP A 25 10.36 -5.31 3.39
CA ASP A 25 11.58 -4.49 3.35
C ASP A 25 12.86 -5.31 3.56
N TYR A 26 12.73 -6.56 4.02
CA TYR A 26 13.85 -7.47 4.24
C TYR A 26 13.58 -8.88 3.69
N LYS A 27 14.64 -9.63 3.47
CA LYS A 27 14.61 -11.07 3.17
C LYS A 27 15.60 -11.79 4.07
N VAL A 28 15.12 -12.78 4.83
CA VAL A 28 15.96 -13.67 5.63
C VAL A 28 16.39 -14.84 4.76
N GLU A 29 17.68 -15.22 4.83
CA GLU A 29 18.21 -16.36 4.10
C GLU A 29 17.51 -17.66 4.52
N GLY A 30 17.16 -18.49 3.53
CA GLY A 30 16.48 -19.76 3.77
C GLY A 30 15.03 -19.65 4.27
N LYS A 31 14.45 -18.45 4.34
CA LYS A 31 13.04 -18.25 4.72
C LYS A 31 12.20 -17.74 3.55
N ASP A 32 10.91 -18.06 3.62
CA ASP A 32 9.93 -17.56 2.66
C ASP A 32 9.86 -16.02 2.71
N TYR A 33 9.83 -15.41 1.52
CA TYR A 33 9.80 -13.95 1.42
C TYR A 33 8.37 -13.43 1.50
N TRP A 34 8.13 -12.43 2.36
CA TRP A 34 6.90 -11.65 2.47
C TRP A 34 5.65 -12.56 2.55
N PHE A 35 4.57 -12.27 1.78
CA PHE A 35 3.32 -13.03 1.77
C PHE A 35 3.46 -14.45 1.19
N TYR A 36 4.55 -14.78 0.49
CA TYR A 36 4.79 -16.15 0.00
C TYR A 36 4.89 -17.17 1.12
N ARG A 37 5.18 -16.75 2.35
CA ARG A 37 5.17 -17.61 3.55
C ARG A 37 3.83 -18.31 3.79
N TYR A 38 2.73 -17.75 3.26
CA TYR A 38 1.37 -18.30 3.37
C TYR A 38 0.97 -19.16 2.17
N PHE A 39 1.76 -19.24 1.13
CA PHE A 39 1.47 -20.10 -0.02
C PHE A 39 1.53 -21.56 0.38
N LYS A 40 0.48 -22.34 0.01
CA LYS A 40 0.38 -23.79 0.29
C LYS A 40 1.43 -24.59 -0.48
N ASN A 41 1.73 -24.17 -1.71
CA ASN A 41 2.68 -24.82 -2.59
C ASN A 41 4.15 -24.50 -2.30
N LYS A 42 4.44 -23.71 -1.26
CA LYS A 42 5.80 -23.35 -0.83
C LYS A 42 6.77 -23.09 -2.00
N PRO A 43 6.55 -22.02 -2.80
CA PRO A 43 7.38 -21.75 -3.96
C PRO A 43 8.79 -21.36 -3.56
N GLU A 44 9.76 -21.70 -4.40
CA GLU A 44 11.09 -21.08 -4.33
C GLU A 44 11.00 -19.68 -4.92
N VAL A 45 11.32 -18.64 -4.11
CA VAL A 45 11.16 -17.24 -4.51
C VAL A 45 12.51 -16.53 -4.50
N ASP A 46 12.98 -16.20 -5.70
CA ASP A 46 14.10 -15.28 -5.87
C ASP A 46 13.59 -13.85 -6.02
N VAL A 47 14.33 -12.90 -5.44
CA VAL A 47 13.94 -11.49 -5.48
C VAL A 47 15.06 -10.65 -6.08
N ILE A 48 14.71 -9.74 -6.98
CA ILE A 48 15.63 -8.73 -7.52
C ILE A 48 15.06 -7.36 -7.20
N ASP A 49 15.80 -6.59 -6.39
CA ASP A 49 15.47 -5.22 -6.04
C ASP A 49 16.01 -4.19 -7.04
N ILE A 50 15.73 -2.90 -6.79
CA ILE A 50 16.15 -1.79 -7.66
C ILE A 50 17.61 -1.37 -7.46
N ARG A 51 18.36 -2.02 -6.61
CA ARG A 51 19.72 -1.60 -6.25
C ARG A 51 20.65 -1.58 -7.47
N SER A 52 21.26 -0.42 -7.69
CA SER A 52 22.24 -0.18 -8.73
C SER A 52 23.32 0.81 -8.24
N CYS A 53 24.22 1.28 -9.10
CA CYS A 53 25.10 2.36 -8.70
C CYS A 53 24.31 3.69 -8.52
N PRO A 54 24.72 4.59 -7.61
CA PRO A 54 23.94 5.76 -7.20
C PRO A 54 23.52 6.67 -8.36
N TRP A 55 24.37 6.86 -9.33
CA TRP A 55 24.09 7.65 -10.53
C TRP A 55 22.94 7.04 -11.36
N LEU A 56 23.01 5.72 -11.63
CA LEU A 56 22.02 5.02 -12.44
C LEU A 56 20.68 4.95 -11.72
N GLU A 57 20.70 4.67 -10.42
CA GLU A 57 19.50 4.67 -9.58
C GLU A 57 18.78 6.02 -9.62
N ASN A 58 19.53 7.11 -9.47
CA ASN A 58 18.97 8.46 -9.56
C ASN A 58 18.37 8.76 -10.94
N PHE A 59 19.06 8.34 -12.02
CA PHE A 59 18.59 8.51 -13.38
C PHE A 59 17.32 7.69 -13.66
N GLU A 60 17.31 6.39 -13.29
CA GLU A 60 16.15 5.52 -13.47
C GLU A 60 14.93 6.02 -12.70
N ARG A 61 15.11 6.45 -11.45
CA ARG A 61 14.03 6.94 -10.58
C ARG A 61 13.47 8.28 -11.04
N ASN A 62 14.32 9.26 -11.35
CA ASN A 62 13.91 10.65 -11.53
C ASN A 62 13.72 11.06 -13.00
N LYS A 63 14.26 10.30 -13.95
CA LYS A 63 14.17 10.61 -15.37
C LYS A 63 13.40 9.56 -16.18
N LEU A 64 13.72 8.28 -15.98
CA LEU A 64 13.09 7.21 -16.74
C LEU A 64 11.78 6.73 -16.10
N HIS A 65 11.67 6.74 -14.77
CA HIS A 65 10.57 6.18 -13.98
C HIS A 65 10.38 4.67 -14.16
N PHE A 66 11.44 3.95 -14.58
CA PHE A 66 11.49 2.48 -14.66
C PHE A 66 12.94 1.96 -14.55
N TYR A 67 13.12 0.66 -14.28
CA TYR A 67 14.36 0.08 -13.82
C TYR A 67 15.02 -0.82 -14.87
N ILE A 68 15.91 -0.26 -15.70
CA ILE A 68 16.63 -0.99 -16.77
C ILE A 68 17.62 -1.98 -16.15
N TRP A 69 18.39 -1.54 -15.13
CA TRP A 69 19.39 -2.40 -14.51
C TRP A 69 18.79 -3.64 -13.85
N GLN A 70 17.63 -3.48 -13.20
CA GLN A 70 16.88 -4.59 -12.66
C GLN A 70 16.51 -5.61 -13.77
N ALA A 71 16.02 -5.11 -14.88
CA ALA A 71 15.66 -5.96 -16.02
C ALA A 71 16.88 -6.65 -16.65
N ILE A 72 18.03 -5.96 -16.79
CA ILE A 72 19.29 -6.56 -17.28
C ILE A 72 19.72 -7.74 -16.40
N ARG A 73 19.57 -7.63 -15.07
CA ARG A 73 19.86 -8.74 -14.15
C ARG A 73 18.86 -9.90 -14.24
N ALA A 74 17.61 -9.60 -14.60
CA ALA A 74 16.54 -10.58 -14.66
C ALA A 74 16.47 -11.33 -16.00
N ILE A 75 16.63 -10.65 -17.13
CA ILE A 75 16.42 -11.19 -18.49
C ILE A 75 17.18 -12.51 -18.74
N PRO A 76 18.47 -12.68 -18.40
CA PRO A 76 19.18 -13.93 -18.64
C PRO A 76 18.63 -15.13 -17.89
N LYS A 77 17.87 -14.90 -16.83
CA LYS A 77 17.35 -15.92 -15.91
C LYS A 77 15.86 -16.22 -16.13
N LEU A 78 15.13 -15.48 -16.96
CA LEU A 78 13.66 -15.56 -17.06
C LEU A 78 13.16 -17.00 -17.32
N ASN A 79 13.87 -17.77 -18.17
CA ASN A 79 13.47 -19.14 -18.52
C ASN A 79 13.75 -20.19 -17.43
N GLN A 80 14.38 -19.78 -16.31
CA GLN A 80 14.62 -20.65 -15.14
C GLN A 80 13.42 -20.68 -14.18
N TYR A 81 12.44 -19.78 -14.39
CA TYR A 81 11.27 -19.60 -13.54
C TYR A 81 9.99 -20.06 -14.24
N ASP A 82 9.01 -20.42 -13.44
CA ASP A 82 7.66 -20.70 -13.92
C ASP A 82 6.85 -19.38 -13.99
N LEU A 83 7.11 -18.46 -13.04
CA LEU A 83 6.40 -17.21 -12.90
C LEU A 83 7.35 -16.04 -12.62
N ILE A 84 7.11 -14.92 -13.28
CA ILE A 84 7.72 -13.62 -12.98
C ILE A 84 6.63 -12.75 -12.36
N VAL A 85 6.90 -12.15 -11.22
CA VAL A 85 6.00 -11.23 -10.54
C VAL A 85 6.69 -9.87 -10.42
N SER A 86 6.14 -8.84 -11.06
CA SER A 86 6.67 -7.48 -10.96
C SER A 86 5.76 -6.61 -10.09
N HIS A 87 6.34 -5.96 -9.10
CA HIS A 87 5.62 -4.99 -8.27
C HIS A 87 5.56 -3.63 -8.99
N GLY A 88 4.49 -3.43 -9.74
CA GLY A 88 4.26 -2.28 -10.59
C GLY A 88 4.94 -2.31 -11.96
N MET A 89 4.47 -1.47 -12.86
CA MET A 89 5.02 -1.32 -14.22
C MET A 89 6.47 -0.81 -14.26
N PRO A 90 6.96 0.03 -13.34
CA PRO A 90 8.37 0.41 -13.33
C PRO A 90 9.35 -0.77 -13.31
N SER A 91 9.01 -1.85 -12.61
CA SER A 91 9.79 -3.09 -12.59
C SER A 91 9.45 -4.07 -13.74
N ALA A 92 8.34 -3.86 -14.44
CA ALA A 92 7.84 -4.76 -15.47
C ALA A 92 8.17 -4.33 -16.89
N ILE A 93 8.18 -3.02 -17.18
CA ILE A 93 8.07 -2.49 -18.55
C ILE A 93 9.18 -2.98 -19.49
N VAL A 94 10.43 -3.04 -19.01
CA VAL A 94 11.57 -3.50 -19.83
C VAL A 94 11.45 -4.99 -20.16
N ILE A 95 11.03 -5.80 -19.18
CA ILE A 95 10.77 -7.23 -19.41
C ILE A 95 9.57 -7.43 -20.33
N CYS A 96 8.53 -6.63 -20.19
CA CYS A 96 7.39 -6.65 -21.08
C CYS A 96 7.80 -6.34 -22.53
N LEU A 97 8.65 -5.32 -22.73
CA LEU A 97 9.21 -5.00 -24.04
C LEU A 97 10.06 -6.15 -24.59
N TRP A 98 10.94 -6.72 -23.78
CA TRP A 98 11.72 -7.90 -24.15
C TRP A 98 10.82 -9.06 -24.64
N ARG A 99 9.77 -9.37 -23.88
CA ARG A 99 8.80 -10.43 -24.21
C ARG A 99 7.95 -10.17 -25.46
N ARG A 100 7.92 -8.94 -25.97
CA ARG A 100 7.29 -8.64 -27.28
C ARG A 100 8.09 -9.18 -28.45
N PHE A 101 9.39 -9.36 -28.29
CA PHE A 101 10.30 -9.78 -29.35
C PHE A 101 10.88 -11.17 -29.11
N PHE A 102 11.01 -11.57 -27.85
CA PHE A 102 11.64 -12.84 -27.48
C PHE A 102 10.67 -13.70 -26.66
N LYS A 103 10.53 -14.96 -27.06
CA LYS A 103 9.72 -15.94 -26.30
C LYS A 103 10.37 -16.22 -24.95
N THR A 104 9.58 -16.24 -23.90
CA THR A 104 9.96 -16.67 -22.56
C THR A 104 9.00 -17.76 -22.09
N LYS A 105 9.53 -18.75 -21.38
CA LYS A 105 8.74 -19.83 -20.79
C LYS A 105 7.88 -19.33 -19.64
N ALA A 106 8.46 -18.47 -18.79
CA ALA A 106 7.80 -17.97 -17.59
C ALA A 106 6.57 -17.11 -17.92
N LYS A 107 5.48 -17.30 -17.19
CA LYS A 107 4.36 -16.36 -17.19
C LYS A 107 4.75 -15.09 -16.48
N HIS A 108 4.18 -13.93 -16.86
CA HIS A 108 4.49 -12.64 -16.25
C HIS A 108 3.23 -11.97 -15.70
N VAL A 109 3.21 -11.76 -14.39
CA VAL A 109 2.13 -11.09 -13.63
C VAL A 109 2.65 -9.77 -13.07
N VAL A 110 1.81 -8.74 -13.12
CA VAL A 110 2.10 -7.45 -12.47
C VAL A 110 1.15 -7.25 -11.30
N PHE A 111 1.68 -6.84 -10.15
CA PHE A 111 0.90 -6.25 -9.07
C PHE A 111 0.81 -4.76 -9.31
N ASP A 112 -0.36 -4.29 -9.70
CA ASP A 112 -0.56 -2.87 -9.95
C ASP A 112 -1.03 -2.13 -8.70
N ILE A 113 -0.10 -1.34 -8.17
CA ILE A 113 -0.32 -0.39 -7.09
C ILE A 113 -0.61 1.02 -7.62
N GLY A 114 -1.09 1.14 -8.85
CA GLY A 114 -1.40 2.42 -9.49
C GLY A 114 -0.44 2.84 -10.60
N SER A 115 0.50 1.99 -10.95
CA SER A 115 1.52 2.31 -11.95
C SER A 115 0.97 2.43 -13.38
N PHE A 116 -0.12 1.75 -13.71
CA PHE A 116 -0.82 1.93 -14.98
C PHE A 116 -1.47 3.30 -15.08
N ALA A 117 -2.17 3.73 -14.03
CA ALA A 117 -2.86 5.03 -14.00
C ALA A 117 -1.90 6.23 -13.79
N SER A 118 -0.63 5.99 -13.48
CA SER A 118 0.38 7.05 -13.41
C SER A 118 0.84 7.51 -14.80
N ALA A 119 0.62 6.71 -15.86
CA ALA A 119 0.74 7.20 -17.22
C ALA A 119 -0.37 8.22 -17.49
N SER A 120 -0.04 9.30 -18.20
CA SER A 120 -1.07 10.25 -18.65
C SER A 120 -2.11 9.53 -19.53
N GLU A 121 -3.34 10.05 -19.60
CA GLU A 121 -4.40 9.49 -20.44
C GLU A 121 -4.12 9.64 -21.96
N SER A 122 -2.95 10.15 -22.34
CA SER A 122 -2.51 10.36 -23.71
C SER A 122 -0.98 10.42 -23.80
N GLY A 123 -0.45 10.42 -25.01
CA GLY A 123 0.97 10.64 -25.29
C GLY A 123 1.82 9.38 -25.36
N PHE A 124 3.14 9.55 -25.40
CA PHE A 124 4.10 8.49 -25.64
C PHE A 124 4.12 7.45 -24.50
N SER A 125 4.06 7.89 -23.26
CA SER A 125 4.10 7.00 -22.09
C SER A 125 2.94 6.01 -22.09
N LEU A 126 1.72 6.47 -22.39
CA LEU A 126 0.56 5.59 -22.51
C LEU A 126 0.75 4.59 -23.65
N LYS A 127 1.18 5.04 -24.84
CA LYS A 127 1.42 4.15 -26.00
C LYS A 127 2.49 3.10 -25.72
N LEU A 128 3.57 3.48 -25.02
CA LEU A 128 4.62 2.55 -24.63
C LEU A 128 4.09 1.50 -23.65
N MET A 129 3.34 1.90 -22.63
CA MET A 129 2.69 0.99 -21.69
C MET A 129 1.67 0.08 -22.38
N GLN A 130 0.87 0.60 -23.28
CA GLN A 130 -0.06 -0.18 -24.08
C GLN A 130 0.66 -1.24 -24.91
N PHE A 131 1.75 -0.89 -25.57
CA PHE A 131 2.54 -1.84 -26.35
C PHE A 131 3.19 -2.91 -25.47
N ALA A 132 3.84 -2.50 -24.38
CA ALA A 132 4.54 -3.39 -23.47
C ALA A 132 3.58 -4.36 -22.76
N SER A 133 2.48 -3.87 -22.21
CA SER A 133 1.53 -4.66 -21.40
C SER A 133 0.80 -5.76 -22.18
N LYS A 134 0.81 -5.72 -23.52
CA LYS A 134 0.27 -6.83 -24.35
C LYS A 134 1.00 -8.15 -24.15
N SER A 135 2.23 -8.14 -23.60
CA SER A 135 3.01 -9.35 -23.29
C SER A 135 2.72 -9.90 -21.89
N LEU A 136 1.92 -9.23 -21.07
CA LEU A 136 1.53 -9.72 -19.76
C LEU A 136 0.57 -10.89 -19.86
N ASP A 137 0.76 -11.85 -18.97
CA ASP A 137 -0.13 -12.99 -18.79
C ASP A 137 -1.17 -12.74 -17.71
N GLY A 138 -0.89 -11.86 -16.73
CA GLY A 138 -1.79 -11.54 -15.65
C GLY A 138 -1.56 -10.18 -15.03
N LEU A 139 -2.62 -9.66 -14.36
CA LEU A 139 -2.60 -8.41 -13.61
C LEU A 139 -3.39 -8.59 -12.31
N ILE A 140 -2.79 -8.23 -11.19
CA ILE A 140 -3.45 -8.15 -9.89
C ILE A 140 -3.52 -6.68 -9.49
N TYR A 141 -4.68 -6.22 -9.05
CA TYR A 141 -4.87 -4.84 -8.60
C TYR A 141 -5.69 -4.80 -7.30
N HIS A 142 -5.54 -3.71 -6.52
CA HIS A 142 -6.02 -3.60 -5.14
C HIS A 142 -7.09 -2.52 -4.94
N MET A 143 -7.66 -1.99 -6.02
CA MET A 143 -8.75 -1.01 -6.00
C MET A 143 -9.72 -1.36 -7.13
N SER A 144 -10.95 -1.73 -6.80
CA SER A 144 -11.94 -2.20 -7.79
C SER A 144 -12.22 -1.15 -8.87
N ALA A 145 -12.25 0.13 -8.50
CA ALA A 145 -12.47 1.24 -9.42
C ALA A 145 -11.39 1.37 -10.52
N GLN A 146 -10.19 0.79 -10.35
CA GLN A 146 -9.16 0.78 -11.41
C GLN A 146 -9.58 -0.01 -12.65
N ARG A 147 -10.53 -0.93 -12.52
CA ARG A 147 -11.02 -1.73 -13.64
C ARG A 147 -11.53 -0.86 -14.79
N VAL A 148 -12.25 0.23 -14.50
CA VAL A 148 -12.75 1.18 -15.51
C VAL A 148 -11.60 1.79 -16.33
N TYR A 149 -10.47 2.08 -15.67
CA TYR A 149 -9.28 2.57 -16.36
C TYR A 149 -8.68 1.53 -17.30
N TYR A 150 -8.61 0.25 -16.86
CA TYR A 150 -8.12 -0.82 -17.73
C TYR A 150 -9.05 -1.08 -18.91
N GLU A 151 -10.36 -1.07 -18.71
CA GLU A 151 -11.35 -1.22 -19.79
C GLU A 151 -11.18 -0.13 -20.87
N LYS A 152 -10.91 1.10 -20.45
CA LYS A 152 -10.73 2.25 -21.35
C LYS A 152 -9.40 2.21 -22.11
N PHE A 153 -8.30 1.92 -21.42
CA PHE A 153 -6.96 2.12 -21.98
C PHE A 153 -6.18 0.82 -22.26
N PHE A 154 -6.55 -0.31 -21.62
CA PHE A 154 -5.83 -1.58 -21.67
C PHE A 154 -6.79 -2.77 -21.81
N PRO A 155 -7.76 -2.78 -22.75
CA PRO A 155 -8.82 -3.79 -22.79
C PRO A 155 -8.33 -5.23 -22.89
N TRP A 156 -7.14 -5.48 -23.47
CA TRP A 156 -6.54 -6.82 -23.57
C TRP A 156 -6.09 -7.43 -22.24
N ILE A 157 -5.97 -6.61 -21.17
CA ILE A 157 -5.56 -7.11 -19.85
C ILE A 157 -6.75 -7.44 -18.94
N VAL A 158 -7.94 -6.94 -19.24
CA VAL A 158 -9.13 -7.04 -18.38
C VAL A 158 -9.47 -8.48 -18.04
N ASP A 159 -9.52 -9.37 -19.03
CA ASP A 159 -9.84 -10.80 -18.83
C ASP A 159 -8.68 -11.59 -18.19
N LYS A 160 -7.51 -10.97 -18.07
CA LYS A 160 -6.32 -11.52 -17.41
C LYS A 160 -6.08 -10.84 -16.06
N SER A 161 -6.98 -10.00 -15.61
CA SER A 161 -6.85 -9.23 -14.39
C SER A 161 -7.77 -9.74 -13.28
N GLN A 162 -7.33 -9.56 -12.04
CA GLN A 162 -8.14 -9.87 -10.87
C GLN A 162 -7.98 -8.80 -9.80
N PHE A 163 -9.12 -8.32 -9.27
CA PHE A 163 -9.16 -7.55 -8.05
C PHE A 163 -8.90 -8.48 -6.86
N ILE A 164 -7.88 -8.18 -6.08
CA ILE A 164 -7.57 -8.86 -4.82
C ILE A 164 -7.38 -7.78 -3.78
N LYS A 165 -8.13 -7.83 -2.67
CA LYS A 165 -7.93 -6.88 -1.57
C LYS A 165 -6.50 -6.97 -1.05
N PHE A 166 -5.89 -5.82 -0.76
CA PHE A 166 -4.60 -5.75 -0.09
C PHE A 166 -4.74 -6.27 1.35
N GLY A 167 -3.71 -6.93 1.85
CA GLY A 167 -3.67 -7.49 3.19
C GLY A 167 -2.58 -6.84 4.05
N ALA A 168 -2.91 -6.54 5.30
CA ALA A 168 -1.92 -6.15 6.30
C ALA A 168 -1.32 -7.39 6.97
N ASP A 169 -0.05 -7.30 7.39
CA ASP A 169 0.57 -8.29 8.29
C ASP A 169 -0.09 -8.22 9.67
N PHE A 170 -1.17 -8.96 9.82
CA PHE A 170 -2.00 -8.90 11.02
C PHE A 170 -1.25 -9.39 12.27
N ASP A 171 -0.35 -10.37 12.13
CA ASP A 171 0.47 -10.86 13.24
C ASP A 171 1.45 -9.80 13.73
N PHE A 172 1.93 -8.96 12.85
CA PHE A 172 2.84 -7.88 13.19
C PHE A 172 2.12 -6.67 13.80
N PHE A 173 0.97 -6.26 13.23
CA PHE A 173 0.23 -5.06 13.67
C PHE A 173 -0.82 -5.38 14.74
N GLY A 174 -1.47 -6.54 14.68
CA GLY A 174 -2.58 -6.92 15.55
C GLY A 174 -2.16 -7.43 16.94
N SER A 175 -0.86 -7.50 17.23
CA SER A 175 -0.37 -8.00 18.52
C SER A 175 -0.76 -7.08 19.68
N ASP A 176 -1.22 -7.67 20.80
CA ASP A 176 -1.50 -6.95 22.05
C ASP A 176 -0.20 -6.37 22.64
N ARG A 177 0.10 -5.14 22.30
CA ARG A 177 1.24 -4.40 22.86
C ARG A 177 0.76 -3.58 24.07
N LYS A 178 1.36 -3.79 25.22
CA LYS A 178 1.17 -2.91 26.38
C LYS A 178 1.91 -1.60 26.13
N ILE A 179 1.16 -0.51 26.00
CA ILE A 179 1.72 0.83 25.87
C ILE A 179 1.39 1.62 27.13
N ASN A 180 2.42 2.16 27.74
CA ASN A 180 2.27 3.15 28.79
C ASN A 180 2.07 4.52 28.14
N SER A 181 0.82 4.95 27.96
CA SER A 181 0.53 6.31 27.50
C SER A 181 0.89 7.29 28.63
N ILE A 182 2.05 7.91 28.50
CA ILE A 182 2.48 9.01 29.40
C ILE A 182 2.32 10.30 28.59
N GLY A 183 1.40 11.18 29.01
CA GLY A 183 1.25 12.49 28.38
C GLY A 183 -0.21 12.89 28.11
N ARG A 184 -0.37 13.99 27.38
CA ARG A 184 -1.66 14.47 26.93
C ARG A 184 -2.25 13.52 25.88
N LYS A 185 -3.57 13.29 25.93
CA LYS A 185 -4.28 12.52 24.92
C LYS A 185 -4.18 13.17 23.54
N TYR A 186 -4.10 12.37 22.48
CA TYR A 186 -3.91 12.85 21.13
C TYR A 186 -4.64 12.02 20.08
N ILE A 187 -4.74 12.58 18.87
CA ILE A 187 -5.18 11.94 17.65
C ILE A 187 -4.02 11.89 16.65
N VAL A 188 -4.00 10.88 15.78
CA VAL A 188 -2.95 10.72 14.78
C VAL A 188 -3.49 10.95 13.38
N CYS A 189 -2.80 11.79 12.62
CA CYS A 189 -2.92 11.89 11.17
C CYS A 189 -1.59 11.46 10.54
N ALA A 190 -1.54 10.25 9.98
CA ALA A 190 -0.31 9.66 9.45
C ALA A 190 -0.28 9.57 7.94
N GLY A 191 0.82 10.05 7.34
CA GLY A 191 1.05 10.13 5.91
C GLY A 191 1.02 11.57 5.40
N LYS A 192 2.06 11.93 4.63
CA LYS A 192 2.18 13.26 4.03
C LYS A 192 1.78 13.27 2.56
N ASN A 193 2.31 12.30 1.81
CA ASN A 193 2.08 12.23 0.37
C ASN A 193 0.59 11.94 0.08
N LYS A 194 0.00 12.73 -0.83
CA LYS A 194 -1.41 12.59 -1.22
C LYS A 194 -2.39 12.61 -0.02
N CYS A 195 -2.07 13.43 0.99
CA CYS A 195 -2.91 13.66 2.17
C CYS A 195 -3.21 15.15 2.31
N ASP A 196 -4.47 15.48 2.55
CA ASP A 196 -4.97 16.85 2.76
C ASP A 196 -4.85 17.26 4.23
N TRP A 197 -3.64 17.60 4.65
CA TRP A 197 -3.39 18.11 6.00
C TRP A 197 -4.05 19.46 6.27
N ASP A 198 -4.26 20.28 5.23
CA ASP A 198 -4.90 21.58 5.37
C ASP A 198 -6.32 21.47 5.92
N THR A 199 -7.12 20.59 5.32
CA THR A 199 -8.49 20.34 5.81
C THR A 199 -8.49 19.76 7.22
N VAL A 200 -7.54 18.85 7.54
CA VAL A 200 -7.42 18.26 8.89
C VAL A 200 -7.10 19.33 9.93
N VAL A 201 -6.07 20.14 9.69
CA VAL A 201 -5.64 21.17 10.66
C VAL A 201 -6.73 22.24 10.87
N LYS A 202 -7.42 22.66 9.80
CA LYS A 202 -8.56 23.59 9.90
C LYS A 202 -9.71 22.99 10.69
N ALA A 203 -10.12 21.75 10.38
CA ALA A 203 -11.18 21.05 11.08
C ALA A 203 -10.83 20.85 12.57
N TYR A 204 -9.58 20.48 12.87
CA TYR A 204 -9.07 20.33 14.23
C TYR A 204 -9.17 21.62 15.02
N LYS A 205 -8.66 22.73 14.51
CA LYS A 205 -8.72 24.05 15.18
C LYS A 205 -10.16 24.46 15.51
N GLU A 206 -11.07 24.30 14.56
CA GLU A 206 -12.47 24.69 14.74
C GLU A 206 -13.28 23.69 15.56
N SER A 207 -12.80 22.44 15.66
CA SER A 207 -13.46 21.42 16.49
C SER A 207 -13.38 21.74 17.98
N LYS A 208 -12.33 22.45 18.42
CA LYS A 208 -12.03 22.78 19.81
C LYS A 208 -12.02 21.55 20.74
N ILE A 209 -11.62 20.40 20.21
CA ILE A 209 -11.45 19.17 21.02
C ILE A 209 -10.22 19.32 21.91
N ASP A 210 -10.27 18.76 23.11
CA ASP A 210 -9.16 18.80 24.07
C ASP A 210 -8.25 17.59 23.89
N LEU A 211 -7.64 17.46 22.70
CA LEU A 211 -6.68 16.45 22.30
C LEU A 211 -5.62 17.11 21.45
N ASP A 212 -4.38 16.65 21.48
CA ASP A 212 -3.36 17.09 20.51
C ASP A 212 -3.53 16.38 19.17
N LEU A 213 -3.15 17.06 18.08
CA LEU A 213 -3.11 16.50 16.73
C LEU A 213 -1.65 16.19 16.33
N HIS A 214 -1.31 14.91 16.23
CA HIS A 214 -0.01 14.46 15.77
C HIS A 214 -0.03 14.24 14.24
N LEU A 215 0.68 15.07 13.48
CA LEU A 215 0.90 14.93 12.04
C LEU A 215 2.19 14.14 11.82
N ILE A 216 2.09 12.88 11.35
CA ILE A 216 3.24 11.99 11.17
C ILE A 216 3.59 11.84 9.70
N GLY A 217 4.85 12.08 9.34
CA GLY A 217 5.37 11.86 7.98
C GLY A 217 6.11 13.04 7.37
N GLY A 218 6.34 14.09 8.14
CA GLY A 218 7.12 15.26 7.72
C GLY A 218 6.81 16.51 8.51
N LYS A 219 7.49 17.59 8.16
CA LYS A 219 7.26 18.92 8.71
C LYS A 219 6.87 19.89 7.60
N GLU A 220 5.97 20.82 7.90
CA GLU A 220 5.57 21.92 7.02
C GLU A 220 5.53 23.22 7.83
N GLU A 221 6.25 24.24 7.39
CA GLU A 221 6.36 25.54 8.07
C GLU A 221 4.98 26.16 8.38
N ARG A 222 4.02 25.99 7.48
CA ARG A 222 2.66 26.52 7.64
C ARG A 222 1.86 25.96 8.82
N PHE A 223 2.31 24.85 9.40
CA PHE A 223 1.71 24.23 10.58
C PHE A 223 2.55 24.43 11.85
N GLU A 224 3.66 25.14 11.76
CA GLU A 224 4.44 25.51 12.92
C GLU A 224 3.68 26.47 13.82
N ASN A 225 3.91 26.35 15.12
CA ASN A 225 3.29 27.21 16.15
C ASN A 225 1.74 27.18 16.20
N ILE A 226 1.08 26.18 15.61
CA ILE A 226 -0.34 25.97 15.82
C ILE A 226 -0.55 25.23 17.15
N SER A 227 -1.27 25.84 18.08
CA SER A 227 -1.53 25.25 19.39
C SER A 227 -2.18 23.86 19.27
N GLY A 228 -1.60 22.87 19.96
CA GLY A 228 -2.05 21.49 19.97
C GLY A 228 -1.69 20.69 18.72
N VAL A 229 -1.00 21.27 17.72
CA VAL A 229 -0.49 20.53 16.55
C VAL A 229 0.98 20.16 16.76
N VAL A 230 1.27 18.88 16.73
CA VAL A 230 2.62 18.30 16.88
C VAL A 230 3.01 17.68 15.56
N GLN A 231 4.05 18.20 14.92
CA GLN A 231 4.58 17.64 13.68
C GLN A 231 5.72 16.65 13.96
N ILE A 232 5.53 15.42 13.54
CA ILE A 232 6.46 14.32 13.75
C ILE A 232 7.05 13.91 12.38
N PRO A 233 8.38 13.85 12.24
CA PRO A 233 9.00 13.37 11.01
C PRO A 233 8.61 11.91 10.72
N TYR A 234 9.12 11.35 9.62
CA TYR A 234 8.94 9.93 9.33
C TYR A 234 9.46 9.09 10.50
N LEU A 235 8.66 8.14 10.95
CA LEU A 235 8.97 7.24 12.06
C LEU A 235 9.34 5.84 11.56
N PRO A 236 10.31 5.16 12.20
CA PRO A 236 10.48 3.72 12.10
C PRO A 236 9.16 2.99 12.45
N ILE A 237 9.00 1.78 11.95
CA ILE A 237 7.70 1.09 12.05
C ILE A 237 7.25 0.84 13.48
N ASN A 238 8.16 0.52 14.41
CA ASN A 238 7.79 0.30 15.80
C ASN A 238 7.30 1.59 16.47
N ASP A 239 8.01 2.71 16.25
CA ASP A 239 7.64 4.02 16.80
C ASP A 239 6.29 4.49 16.19
N PHE A 240 6.06 4.19 14.90
CA PHE A 240 4.78 4.45 14.27
C PHE A 240 3.65 3.63 14.93
N ILE A 241 3.87 2.35 15.21
CA ILE A 241 2.90 1.49 15.90
C ILE A 241 2.59 2.06 17.28
N GLU A 242 3.60 2.47 18.05
CA GLU A 242 3.41 3.07 19.38
C GLU A 242 2.59 4.36 19.29
N GLN A 243 2.90 5.24 18.35
CA GLN A 243 2.15 6.49 18.14
C GLN A 243 0.69 6.22 17.76
N VAL A 244 0.43 5.26 16.87
CA VAL A 244 -0.95 4.91 16.49
C VAL A 244 -1.67 4.24 17.65
N HIS A 245 -1.01 3.32 18.35
CA HIS A 245 -1.63 2.58 19.46
C HIS A 245 -2.00 3.49 20.64
N GLY A 246 -1.20 4.53 20.93
CA GLY A 246 -1.49 5.53 21.96
C GLY A 246 -2.57 6.56 21.58
N ALA A 247 -2.95 6.65 20.31
CA ALA A 247 -3.95 7.62 19.85
C ALA A 247 -5.37 7.25 20.26
N GLU A 248 -6.22 8.25 20.52
CA GLU A 248 -7.64 8.05 20.76
C GLU A 248 -8.37 7.58 19.49
N PHE A 249 -8.03 8.15 18.33
CA PHE A 249 -8.46 7.74 17.00
C PHE A 249 -7.49 8.26 15.93
N CYS A 250 -7.67 7.79 14.69
CA CYS A 250 -6.83 8.20 13.58
C CYS A 250 -7.64 8.98 12.53
N VAL A 251 -6.96 9.89 11.82
CA VAL A 251 -7.50 10.59 10.65
C VAL A 251 -6.62 10.26 9.45
N LEU A 252 -7.23 9.83 8.34
CA LEU A 252 -6.53 9.51 7.10
C LEU A 252 -7.14 10.31 5.93
N PRO A 253 -6.66 11.53 5.68
CA PRO A 253 -7.24 12.47 4.74
C PRO A 253 -6.66 12.27 3.33
N LEU A 254 -7.01 11.18 2.67
CA LEU A 254 -6.50 10.85 1.35
C LEU A 254 -7.07 11.78 0.28
N GLU A 255 -6.20 12.18 -0.65
CA GLU A 255 -6.58 12.88 -1.87
C GLU A 255 -7.30 11.95 -2.87
N LEU A 256 -8.10 12.55 -3.75
CA LEU A 256 -8.75 11.83 -4.83
C LEU A 256 -7.72 11.49 -5.90
N VAL A 257 -7.27 10.23 -5.93
CA VAL A 257 -6.34 9.72 -6.94
C VAL A 257 -6.95 8.54 -7.69
N PRO A 258 -6.66 8.38 -9.00
CA PRO A 258 -7.24 7.31 -9.82
C PRO A 258 -6.51 5.97 -9.69
N PHE A 259 -5.76 5.77 -8.61
CA PHE A 259 -4.94 4.58 -8.40
C PHE A 259 -4.96 4.13 -6.94
N SER A 260 -4.52 2.90 -6.70
CA SER A 260 -4.40 2.29 -5.39
C SER A 260 -3.45 3.07 -4.49
N PHE A 261 -3.96 3.67 -3.42
CA PHE A 261 -3.18 4.48 -2.47
C PHE A 261 -3.85 4.52 -1.10
N GLY A 262 -3.05 4.44 -0.04
CA GLY A 262 -3.51 4.59 1.34
C GLY A 262 -4.03 3.32 2.02
N GLN A 263 -4.32 2.24 1.29
CA GLN A 263 -4.86 0.99 1.83
C GLN A 263 -3.97 0.41 2.94
N MET A 264 -2.65 0.35 2.72
CA MET A 264 -1.72 -0.18 3.71
C MET A 264 -1.81 0.60 5.03
N ARG A 265 -1.82 1.94 4.96
CA ARG A 265 -1.90 2.79 6.16
C ARG A 265 -3.25 2.65 6.87
N LEU A 266 -4.34 2.56 6.12
CA LEU A 266 -5.67 2.31 6.65
C LEU A 266 -5.72 0.97 7.41
N LEU A 267 -5.31 -0.11 6.76
CA LEU A 267 -5.37 -1.46 7.33
C LEU A 267 -4.44 -1.63 8.54
N GLN A 268 -3.28 -0.99 8.55
CA GLN A 268 -2.39 -0.95 9.71
C GLN A 268 -3.06 -0.31 10.93
N GLN A 269 -3.72 0.84 10.74
CA GLN A 269 -4.43 1.53 11.82
C GLN A 269 -5.64 0.72 12.32
N MET A 270 -6.37 0.08 11.42
CA MET A 270 -7.49 -0.81 11.75
C MET A 270 -7.00 -2.07 12.49
N ALA A 271 -5.87 -2.67 12.08
CA ALA A 271 -5.24 -3.81 12.75
C ALA A 271 -4.76 -3.45 14.17
N LEU A 272 -4.37 -2.18 14.39
CA LEU A 272 -4.05 -1.63 15.71
C LEU A 272 -5.29 -1.26 16.52
N LYS A 273 -6.48 -1.69 16.08
CA LYS A 273 -7.75 -1.48 16.77
C LYS A 273 -8.09 -0.01 16.97
N LYS A 274 -7.85 0.83 15.95
CA LYS A 274 -8.20 2.24 15.95
C LYS A 274 -9.44 2.53 15.11
N CYS A 275 -10.30 3.40 15.62
CA CYS A 275 -11.31 4.03 14.81
C CYS A 275 -10.61 4.97 13.83
N VAL A 276 -10.82 4.79 12.54
CA VAL A 276 -10.24 5.65 11.50
C VAL A 276 -11.31 6.53 10.89
N ILE A 277 -11.07 7.84 10.91
CA ILE A 277 -11.85 8.83 10.15
C ILE A 277 -11.11 9.02 8.83
N VAL A 278 -11.74 8.67 7.71
CA VAL A 278 -11.09 8.64 6.41
C VAL A 278 -11.89 9.41 5.36
N SER A 279 -11.21 10.06 4.42
CA SER A 279 -11.87 10.70 3.28
C SER A 279 -12.46 9.64 2.33
N ASN A 280 -13.51 10.00 1.56
CA ASN A 280 -14.17 9.13 0.60
C ASN A 280 -13.36 8.91 -0.70
N ALA A 281 -12.04 8.77 -0.58
CA ALA A 281 -11.18 8.50 -1.72
C ALA A 281 -11.50 7.13 -2.35
N PRO A 282 -11.62 7.01 -3.67
CA PRO A 282 -11.96 5.75 -4.34
C PRO A 282 -11.04 4.58 -3.97
N SER A 283 -9.79 4.88 -3.64
CA SER A 283 -8.76 3.88 -3.31
C SER A 283 -9.07 3.06 -2.06
N ILE A 284 -9.93 3.55 -1.16
CA ILE A 284 -10.20 2.86 0.12
C ILE A 284 -11.65 2.40 0.26
N LEU A 285 -12.54 2.72 -0.67
CA LEU A 285 -13.97 2.37 -0.55
C LEU A 285 -14.22 0.86 -0.58
N ASP A 286 -13.32 0.07 -1.14
CA ASP A 286 -13.39 -1.40 -1.06
C ASP A 286 -13.05 -1.96 0.34
N TYR A 287 -12.55 -1.11 1.25
CA TYR A 287 -11.98 -1.48 2.54
C TYR A 287 -12.72 -0.90 3.74
N VAL A 288 -13.70 -0.05 3.52
CA VAL A 288 -14.44 0.61 4.60
C VAL A 288 -15.94 0.61 4.35
N GLU A 289 -16.69 0.56 5.44
CA GLU A 289 -18.12 0.78 5.49
C GLU A 289 -18.39 1.87 6.53
N ASP A 290 -19.00 3.00 6.07
CA ASP A 290 -19.22 4.15 6.95
C ASP A 290 -20.10 3.81 8.15
N GLY A 291 -19.64 4.22 9.32
CA GLY A 291 -20.33 3.98 10.59
C GLY A 291 -20.17 2.56 11.13
N ILE A 292 -19.56 1.63 10.36
CA ILE A 292 -19.37 0.22 10.75
C ILE A 292 -17.88 -0.07 10.99
N THR A 293 -17.02 0.11 9.97
CA THR A 293 -15.57 -0.17 10.07
C THR A 293 -14.71 1.09 10.04
N ALA A 294 -15.27 2.22 9.64
CA ALA A 294 -14.63 3.53 9.68
C ALA A 294 -15.69 4.63 9.78
N LYS A 295 -15.26 5.88 9.98
CA LYS A 295 -16.06 7.06 9.69
C LYS A 295 -15.57 7.69 8.40
N VAL A 296 -16.46 7.84 7.43
CA VAL A 296 -16.12 8.40 6.11
C VAL A 296 -16.62 9.84 6.01
N TYR A 297 -15.79 10.73 5.49
CA TYR A 297 -16.17 12.12 5.18
C TYR A 297 -15.81 12.46 3.73
N LYS A 298 -16.51 13.43 3.16
CA LYS A 298 -16.25 13.92 1.81
C LYS A 298 -14.89 14.63 1.77
N THR A 299 -14.03 14.23 0.84
CA THR A 299 -12.70 14.82 0.63
C THR A 299 -12.78 16.34 0.53
N HIS A 300 -11.88 17.07 1.19
CA HIS A 300 -11.84 18.53 1.33
C HIS A 300 -13.02 19.17 2.08
N HIS A 301 -13.88 18.38 2.73
CA HIS A 301 -15.05 18.91 3.42
C HIS A 301 -14.79 19.12 4.92
N GLN A 302 -14.21 20.26 5.25
CA GLN A 302 -13.77 20.63 6.60
C GLN A 302 -14.90 20.53 7.67
N GLU A 303 -16.11 21.02 7.39
CA GLU A 303 -17.22 21.03 8.35
C GLU A 303 -17.68 19.60 8.72
N GLU A 304 -17.70 18.71 7.76
CA GLU A 304 -18.05 17.32 8.02
C GLU A 304 -16.98 16.63 8.86
N LEU A 305 -15.69 16.81 8.51
CA LEU A 305 -14.58 16.29 9.28
C LEU A 305 -14.60 16.82 10.72
N LYS A 306 -14.81 18.13 10.91
CA LYS A 306 -14.96 18.75 12.23
C LYS A 306 -16.07 18.07 13.06
N ARG A 307 -17.24 17.87 12.46
CA ARG A 307 -18.39 17.23 13.12
C ARG A 307 -18.04 15.78 13.53
N ILE A 308 -17.37 15.04 12.66
CA ILE A 308 -16.96 13.64 12.94
C ILE A 308 -15.87 13.59 14.00
N MET A 309 -14.91 14.50 14.02
CA MET A 309 -13.90 14.59 15.08
C MET A 309 -14.54 14.82 16.47
N ARG A 310 -15.51 15.73 16.57
CA ARG A 310 -16.28 15.94 17.81
C ARG A 310 -17.03 14.68 18.22
N TRP A 311 -17.73 14.06 17.28
CA TRP A 311 -18.43 12.80 17.51
C TRP A 311 -17.48 11.72 18.07
N ALA A 312 -16.27 11.61 17.52
CA ALA A 312 -15.29 10.60 17.95
C ALA A 312 -14.79 10.83 19.38
N VAL A 313 -14.76 12.07 19.85
CA VAL A 313 -14.46 12.40 21.25
C VAL A 313 -15.66 12.15 22.17
N GLU A 314 -16.85 12.59 21.78
CA GLU A 314 -18.06 12.52 22.59
C GLU A 314 -18.66 11.11 22.70
N LYS A 315 -18.48 10.27 21.68
CA LYS A 315 -19.09 8.94 21.57
C LYS A 315 -18.07 7.83 21.68
N GLU A 316 -17.41 7.72 22.81
CA GLU A 316 -16.35 6.73 23.08
C GLU A 316 -16.78 5.31 22.73
N ARG A 317 -17.93 4.83 23.25
CA ARG A 317 -18.45 3.48 22.92
C ARG A 317 -18.70 3.29 21.42
N GLY A 318 -19.17 4.32 20.72
CA GLY A 318 -19.38 4.27 19.26
C GLY A 318 -18.06 4.16 18.52
N ARG A 319 -17.05 4.91 18.96
CA ARG A 319 -15.68 4.86 18.45
C ARG A 319 -15.05 3.47 18.65
N GLU A 320 -15.19 2.90 19.84
CA GLU A 320 -14.70 1.56 20.17
C GLU A 320 -15.38 0.46 19.36
N ASN A 321 -16.68 0.55 19.15
CA ASN A 321 -17.41 -0.41 18.32
C ASN A 321 -16.89 -0.40 16.88
N ILE A 322 -16.68 0.79 16.29
CA ILE A 322 -16.09 0.90 14.94
C ILE A 322 -14.67 0.32 14.92
N ALA A 323 -13.84 0.61 15.92
CA ALA A 323 -12.50 0.08 16.02
C ALA A 323 -12.46 -1.45 16.13
N ASN A 324 -13.39 -2.05 16.89
CA ASN A 324 -13.52 -3.50 17.01
C ASN A 324 -13.98 -4.13 15.69
N ASN A 325 -14.96 -3.55 15.00
CA ASN A 325 -15.42 -4.02 13.70
C ASN A 325 -14.31 -3.92 12.65
N ALA A 326 -13.57 -2.81 12.64
CA ALA A 326 -12.43 -2.59 11.76
C ALA A 326 -11.32 -3.63 11.98
N TYR A 327 -10.97 -3.90 13.24
CA TYR A 327 -10.01 -4.92 13.62
C TYR A 327 -10.43 -6.32 13.12
N ASN A 328 -11.67 -6.71 13.36
CA ASN A 328 -12.21 -8.00 12.88
C ASN A 328 -12.22 -8.07 11.36
N PHE A 329 -12.62 -6.99 10.68
CA PHE A 329 -12.59 -6.92 9.21
C PHE A 329 -11.17 -7.14 8.66
N VAL A 330 -10.16 -6.51 9.23
CA VAL A 330 -8.76 -6.76 8.80
C VAL A 330 -8.35 -8.19 9.07
N LYS A 331 -8.64 -8.69 10.27
CA LYS A 331 -8.32 -10.06 10.68
C LYS A 331 -8.92 -11.11 9.73
N ASP A 332 -10.17 -10.91 9.32
CA ASP A 332 -10.92 -11.93 8.59
C ASP A 332 -10.86 -11.74 7.06
N GLU A 333 -10.77 -10.48 6.57
CA GLU A 333 -10.93 -10.16 5.17
C GLU A 333 -9.71 -9.51 4.50
N CYS A 334 -8.87 -8.79 5.26
CA CYS A 334 -7.77 -8.00 4.72
C CYS A 334 -6.43 -8.27 5.43
N ASN A 335 -6.20 -9.51 5.88
CA ASN A 335 -4.91 -9.97 6.34
C ASN A 335 -4.03 -10.47 5.18
N GLU A 336 -2.74 -10.55 5.43
CA GLU A 336 -1.75 -10.96 4.42
C GLU A 336 -1.93 -12.43 3.99
N GLU A 337 -2.38 -13.31 4.86
CA GLU A 337 -2.65 -14.71 4.52
C GLU A 337 -3.79 -14.83 3.50
N LYS A 338 -4.90 -14.13 3.71
CA LYS A 338 -6.03 -14.14 2.78
C LYS A 338 -5.65 -13.55 1.42
N MET A 339 -4.90 -12.45 1.41
CA MET A 339 -4.33 -11.87 0.20
C MET A 339 -3.45 -12.89 -0.53
N ALA A 340 -2.53 -13.53 0.19
CA ALA A 340 -1.61 -14.53 -0.33
C ALA A 340 -2.34 -15.75 -0.95
N ASN A 341 -3.34 -16.28 -0.26
CA ASN A 341 -4.16 -17.41 -0.76
C ASN A 341 -4.89 -17.04 -2.07
N ASN A 342 -5.42 -15.81 -2.19
CA ASN A 342 -6.06 -15.35 -3.41
C ASN A 342 -5.06 -15.16 -4.56
N ILE A 343 -3.86 -14.64 -4.26
CA ILE A 343 -2.76 -14.50 -5.22
C ILE A 343 -2.27 -15.88 -5.71
N GLU A 344 -2.10 -16.83 -4.79
CA GLU A 344 -1.70 -18.20 -5.14
C GLU A 344 -2.75 -18.84 -6.07
N CYS A 345 -4.02 -18.73 -5.74
CA CYS A 345 -5.11 -19.25 -6.54
C CYS A 345 -5.13 -18.65 -7.96
N PHE A 346 -4.90 -17.34 -8.08
CA PHE A 346 -4.78 -16.67 -9.38
C PHE A 346 -3.57 -17.19 -10.17
N ASN A 347 -2.41 -17.28 -9.53
CA ASN A 347 -1.17 -17.75 -10.16
C ASN A 347 -1.30 -19.21 -10.66
N MET A 348 -1.91 -20.09 -9.86
CA MET A 348 -2.13 -21.49 -10.24
C MET A 348 -3.08 -21.62 -11.43
N LYS A 349 -4.15 -20.83 -11.48
CA LYS A 349 -5.06 -20.78 -12.65
C LYS A 349 -4.32 -20.33 -13.92
N LEU A 350 -3.38 -19.41 -13.76
CA LEU A 350 -2.59 -18.89 -14.90
C LEU A 350 -1.57 -19.91 -15.42
N LEU A 351 -0.94 -20.68 -14.52
CA LEU A 351 0.06 -21.68 -14.89
C LEU A 351 -0.56 -22.95 -15.50
N ASN A 352 -1.81 -23.26 -15.17
CA ASN A 352 -2.53 -24.42 -15.70
C ASN A 352 -3.22 -24.14 -17.06
N LYS A 353 -3.15 -22.92 -17.57
CA LYS A 353 -3.57 -22.52 -18.93
C LYS A 353 -2.38 -22.58 -19.91
#